data_5d41735712578e37419e64610d3e4604
#
_entry.id   5d41735712578e37419e64610d3e4604
#
_cell.length_a   1.000
_cell.length_b   1.000
_cell.length_c   1.000
_cell.angle_alpha   90.00
_cell.angle_beta   90.00
_cell.angle_gamma   90.00
#
_symmetry.space_group_name_H-M   'P 1'
#
loop_
_entity.id
_entity.type
_entity.pdbx_description
1 polymer ?
#
loop_
_entity_poly.entity_id
_entity_poly.type
_entity_poly.pdbx_seq_one_letter_code
_entity_poly.pdbx_strand_id
1 'polypeptide(L)'
;VVLDLALGRRPTLGDTRLVAIDGPAGSGKTTLAARVVDLEPEARLVHMDDLYDGWQGLGSVSRQLSTLIRPLALRKPGFYRRYDWLRGEFAETVDVEPPPLLVLEGVGSGGAELDTLITVLVWVTAPRPLRRERGLARDGEAIAPHWDGWMRQEDAHFAGQRTAERADLVVDGTGARPAVRRNRR
;
A
#
# COMPACT_ATOMS: atom_id res chain seq x y z
N VAL A 1 -7.55 -12.92 9.41
CA VAL A 1 -6.07 -13.13 9.50
C VAL A 1 -5.31 -11.80 9.55
N VAL A 2 -5.49 -10.86 8.59
CA VAL A 2 -4.78 -9.56 8.63
C VAL A 2 -5.15 -8.77 9.89
N LEU A 3 -6.45 -8.59 10.15
CA LEU A 3 -6.95 -7.89 11.34
C LEU A 3 -6.56 -8.59 12.63
N ASP A 4 -6.65 -9.91 12.72
CA ASP A 4 -6.28 -10.67 13.92
C ASP A 4 -4.80 -10.42 14.26
N LEU A 5 -3.94 -10.37 13.23
CA LEU A 5 -2.54 -10.02 13.38
C LEU A 5 -2.35 -8.57 13.85
N ALA A 6 -3.05 -7.63 13.24
CA ALA A 6 -2.92 -6.22 13.56
C ALA A 6 -3.44 -5.92 14.98
N LEU A 7 -4.63 -6.41 15.31
CA LEU A 7 -5.25 -6.19 16.62
C LEU A 7 -4.52 -6.94 17.75
N GLY A 8 -3.89 -8.07 17.44
CA GLY A 8 -3.06 -8.83 18.39
C GLY A 8 -1.68 -8.21 18.68
N ARG A 9 -1.28 -7.16 17.94
CA ARG A 9 -0.01 -6.45 18.15
C ARG A 9 -0.23 -5.07 18.76
N ARG A 10 0.80 -4.54 19.42
CA ARG A 10 0.78 -3.15 19.90
C ARG A 10 0.83 -2.18 18.71
N PRO A 11 0.22 -0.99 18.82
CA PRO A 11 0.43 0.10 17.86
C PRO A 11 1.92 0.41 17.70
N THR A 12 2.35 0.72 16.48
CA THR A 12 3.73 1.05 16.14
C THR A 12 3.88 2.44 15.53
N LEU A 13 2.76 3.06 15.15
CA LEU A 13 2.70 4.41 14.58
C LEU A 13 2.00 5.34 15.59
N GLY A 14 2.70 5.76 16.64
CA GLY A 14 2.07 6.44 17.77
C GLY A 14 1.06 5.52 18.46
N ASP A 15 -0.23 5.93 18.48
CA ASP A 15 -1.33 5.09 19.00
C ASP A 15 -2.07 4.34 17.86
N THR A 16 -1.62 4.50 16.63
CA THR A 16 -2.18 3.88 15.42
C THR A 16 -1.47 2.55 15.11
N ARG A 17 -2.23 1.54 14.72
CA ARG A 17 -1.70 0.34 14.07
C ARG A 17 -1.61 0.59 12.56
N LEU A 18 -0.41 0.44 12.00
CA LEU A 18 -0.21 0.56 10.56
C LEU A 18 -0.18 -0.81 9.90
N VAL A 19 -1.18 -1.07 9.06
CA VAL A 19 -1.19 -2.22 8.14
C VAL A 19 -0.77 -1.73 6.76
N ALA A 20 0.40 -2.16 6.31
CA ALA A 20 0.86 -1.92 4.95
C ALA A 20 0.51 -3.12 4.06
N ILE A 21 -0.26 -2.90 2.99
CA ILE A 21 -0.62 -3.92 2.00
C ILE A 21 0.10 -3.60 0.70
N ASP A 22 1.25 -4.25 0.51
CA ASP A 22 2.15 -4.00 -0.60
C ASP A 22 2.19 -5.18 -1.58
N GLY A 23 2.76 -4.95 -2.74
CA GLY A 23 2.87 -5.93 -3.81
C GLY A 23 2.67 -5.29 -5.17
N PRO A 24 2.98 -6.01 -6.26
CA PRO A 24 2.95 -5.43 -7.60
C PRO A 24 1.54 -5.03 -8.03
N ALA A 25 1.45 -4.07 -8.95
CA ALA A 25 0.19 -3.59 -9.52
C ALA A 25 -0.64 -4.76 -10.11
N GLY A 26 -1.96 -4.71 -9.95
CA GLY A 26 -2.87 -5.77 -10.41
C GLY A 26 -2.88 -7.05 -9.56
N SER A 27 -2.15 -7.11 -8.44
CA SER A 27 -2.09 -8.30 -7.59
C SER A 27 -3.33 -8.53 -6.72
N GLY A 28 -4.23 -7.54 -6.55
CA GLY A 28 -5.45 -7.65 -5.73
C GLY A 28 -5.37 -6.99 -4.36
N LYS A 29 -4.37 -6.12 -4.14
CA LYS A 29 -4.18 -5.35 -2.89
C LYS A 29 -5.43 -4.56 -2.49
N THR A 30 -5.99 -3.81 -3.41
CA THR A 30 -7.17 -2.95 -3.19
C THR A 30 -8.39 -3.76 -2.73
N THR A 31 -8.59 -4.93 -3.32
CA THR A 31 -9.66 -5.85 -2.89
C THR A 31 -9.44 -6.34 -1.46
N LEU A 32 -8.19 -6.67 -1.11
CA LEU A 32 -7.85 -7.08 0.26
C LEU A 32 -8.02 -5.92 1.25
N ALA A 33 -7.54 -4.72 0.89
CA ALA A 33 -7.65 -3.53 1.73
C ALA A 33 -9.12 -3.16 2.01
N ALA A 34 -9.97 -3.17 0.98
CA ALA A 34 -11.39 -2.93 1.13
C ALA A 34 -12.01 -3.93 2.14
N ARG A 35 -11.66 -5.22 2.05
CA ARG A 35 -12.15 -6.23 3.01
C ARG A 35 -11.66 -6.01 4.44
N VAL A 36 -10.45 -5.46 4.61
CA VAL A 36 -9.93 -5.13 5.94
C VAL A 36 -10.75 -3.99 6.56
N VAL A 37 -11.03 -2.92 5.81
CA VAL A 37 -11.79 -1.77 6.34
C VAL A 37 -13.28 -2.07 6.48
N ASP A 38 -13.85 -2.93 5.64
CA ASP A 38 -15.24 -3.41 5.81
C ASP A 38 -15.47 -4.12 7.17
N LEU A 39 -14.43 -4.79 7.68
CA LEU A 39 -14.46 -5.52 8.95
C LEU A 39 -14.04 -4.68 10.16
N GLU A 40 -13.47 -3.51 9.94
CA GLU A 40 -13.02 -2.58 10.99
C GLU A 40 -13.44 -1.15 10.62
N PRO A 41 -14.67 -0.75 10.99
CA PRO A 41 -15.24 0.55 10.57
C PRO A 41 -14.47 1.79 11.02
N GLU A 42 -13.65 1.68 12.07
CA GLU A 42 -12.79 2.77 12.55
C GLU A 42 -11.44 2.83 11.82
N ALA A 43 -11.19 1.90 10.87
CA ALA A 43 -9.99 1.93 10.07
C ALA A 43 -10.03 3.05 9.02
N ARG A 44 -8.89 3.71 8.83
CA ARG A 44 -8.67 4.65 7.73
C ARG A 44 -7.89 3.97 6.62
N LEU A 45 -8.41 4.03 5.39
CA LEU A 45 -7.73 3.57 4.18
C LEU A 45 -7.07 4.74 3.46
N VAL A 46 -5.81 4.57 3.08
CA VAL A 46 -5.07 5.47 2.20
C VAL A 46 -4.48 4.66 1.05
N HIS A 47 -4.78 5.08 -0.17
CA HIS A 47 -4.25 4.47 -1.38
C HIS A 47 -2.93 5.15 -1.79
N MET A 48 -1.90 4.38 -2.07
CA MET A 48 -0.63 4.91 -2.58
C MET A 48 -0.81 5.60 -3.94
N ASP A 49 -1.82 5.17 -4.71
CA ASP A 49 -2.16 5.76 -6.01
C ASP A 49 -2.54 7.24 -5.88
N ASP A 50 -3.07 7.66 -4.73
CA ASP A 50 -3.34 9.08 -4.42
C ASP A 50 -2.06 9.90 -4.17
N LEU A 51 -0.95 9.25 -3.85
CA LEU A 51 0.29 9.89 -3.42
C LEU A 51 1.33 10.03 -4.52
N TYR A 52 1.23 9.27 -5.62
CA TYR A 52 2.22 9.34 -6.70
C TYR A 52 2.09 10.63 -7.51
N ASP A 53 3.22 11.14 -7.96
CA ASP A 53 3.30 12.21 -8.98
C ASP A 53 3.28 11.56 -10.37
N GLY A 54 2.10 11.10 -10.77
CA GLY A 54 1.88 10.38 -12.01
C GLY A 54 2.63 9.05 -12.12
N TRP A 55 2.78 8.57 -13.34
CA TRP A 55 3.39 7.28 -13.66
C TRP A 55 4.89 7.16 -13.29
N GLN A 56 5.55 8.27 -12.98
CA GLN A 56 6.96 8.29 -12.54
C GLN A 56 7.10 8.53 -11.02
N GLY A 57 5.98 8.64 -10.31
CA GLY A 57 5.92 9.08 -8.93
C GLY A 57 6.42 8.08 -7.89
N LEU A 58 6.62 6.80 -8.24
CA LEU A 58 7.04 5.78 -7.28
C LEU A 58 8.36 6.14 -6.57
N GLY A 59 9.35 6.65 -7.32
CA GLY A 59 10.65 7.01 -6.75
C GLY A 59 10.62 8.22 -5.80
N SER A 60 9.59 9.06 -5.86
CA SER A 60 9.47 10.29 -5.07
C SER A 60 8.37 10.24 -3.99
N VAL A 61 7.59 9.16 -3.91
CA VAL A 61 6.43 9.03 -3.04
C VAL A 61 6.75 9.17 -1.54
N SER A 62 7.99 8.90 -1.14
CA SER A 62 8.46 9.06 0.25
C SER A 62 8.23 10.46 0.83
N ARG A 63 8.22 11.51 -0.01
CA ARG A 63 7.90 12.88 0.42
C ARG A 63 6.46 12.97 0.93
N GLN A 64 5.49 12.50 0.14
CA GLN A 64 4.07 12.47 0.53
C GLN A 64 3.84 11.56 1.73
N LEU A 65 4.46 10.38 1.75
CA LEU A 65 4.40 9.49 2.90
C LEU A 65 4.92 10.16 4.17
N SER A 66 5.98 10.96 4.08
CA SER A 66 6.55 11.63 5.24
C SER A 66 5.61 12.66 5.87
N THR A 67 4.78 13.37 5.07
CA THR A 67 3.79 14.33 5.58
C THR A 67 2.60 13.65 6.24
N LEU A 68 2.31 12.43 5.87
CA LEU A 68 1.29 11.60 6.50
C LEU A 68 1.82 10.90 7.75
N ILE A 69 2.90 10.15 7.62
CA ILE A 69 3.35 9.18 8.63
C ILE A 69 4.05 9.84 9.83
N ARG A 70 4.90 10.86 9.60
CA ARG A 70 5.65 11.49 10.71
C ARG A 70 4.74 12.15 11.75
N PRO A 71 3.72 12.95 11.37
CA PRO A 71 2.81 13.51 12.37
C PRO A 71 2.02 12.43 13.11
N LEU A 72 1.52 11.40 12.41
CA LEU A 72 0.79 10.29 13.05
C LEU A 72 1.65 9.55 14.07
N ALA A 73 2.95 9.36 13.80
CA ALA A 73 3.88 8.78 14.78
C ALA A 73 4.03 9.65 16.05
N LEU A 74 3.76 10.95 15.94
CA LEU A 74 3.73 11.92 17.04
C LEU A 74 2.32 12.15 17.61
N ARG A 75 1.35 11.31 17.26
CA ARG A 75 -0.08 11.43 17.64
C ARG A 75 -0.73 12.75 17.20
N LYS A 76 -0.31 13.24 16.05
CA LYS A 76 -0.83 14.47 15.43
C LYS A 76 -1.45 14.15 14.09
N PRO A 77 -2.41 14.96 13.61
CA PRO A 77 -2.94 14.81 12.25
C PRO A 77 -1.83 14.87 11.22
N GLY A 78 -1.83 13.88 10.30
CA GLY A 78 -1.01 13.88 9.11
C GLY A 78 -1.80 14.36 7.90
N PHE A 79 -1.13 14.57 6.77
CA PHE A 79 -1.81 14.96 5.54
C PHE A 79 -1.04 14.47 4.31
N TYR A 80 -1.75 14.42 3.18
CA TYR A 80 -1.14 14.24 1.85
C TYR A 80 -1.93 15.02 0.82
N ARG A 81 -1.32 15.30 -0.33
CA ARG A 81 -2.02 15.86 -1.49
C ARG A 81 -2.44 14.71 -2.40
N ARG A 82 -3.74 14.64 -2.70
CA ARG A 82 -4.27 13.64 -3.62
C ARG A 82 -3.89 13.97 -5.06
N TYR A 83 -3.35 13.01 -5.77
CA TYR A 83 -3.07 13.15 -7.21
C TYR A 83 -4.34 12.89 -8.03
N ASP A 84 -4.67 13.83 -8.91
CA ASP A 84 -5.76 13.69 -9.86
C ASP A 84 -5.23 13.13 -11.19
N TRP A 85 -5.45 11.85 -11.42
CA TRP A 85 -4.96 11.14 -12.59
C TRP A 85 -5.57 11.62 -13.91
N LEU A 86 -6.78 12.24 -13.87
CA LEU A 86 -7.42 12.80 -15.06
C LEU A 86 -6.82 14.15 -15.43
N ARG A 87 -6.45 14.96 -14.43
CA ARG A 87 -5.83 16.27 -14.61
C ARG A 87 -4.31 16.18 -14.74
N GLY A 88 -3.71 15.10 -14.21
CA GLY A 88 -2.26 14.92 -14.21
C GLY A 88 -1.53 15.84 -13.23
N GLU A 89 -2.18 16.22 -12.13
CA GLU A 89 -1.63 17.13 -11.12
C GLU A 89 -2.12 16.79 -9.70
N PHE A 90 -1.41 17.31 -8.69
CA PHE A 90 -1.90 17.24 -7.32
C PHE A 90 -3.08 18.20 -7.09
N ALA A 91 -4.18 17.66 -6.57
CA ALA A 91 -5.40 18.37 -6.25
C ALA A 91 -5.44 18.80 -4.77
N GLU A 92 -6.52 18.43 -4.05
CA GLU A 92 -6.75 18.83 -2.67
C GLU A 92 -5.77 18.17 -1.69
N THR A 93 -5.64 18.82 -0.53
CA THR A 93 -4.99 18.21 0.64
C THR A 93 -6.03 17.39 1.40
N VAL A 94 -5.64 16.18 1.77
CA VAL A 94 -6.43 15.26 2.58
C VAL A 94 -5.79 15.16 3.96
N ASP A 95 -6.51 15.62 4.98
CA ASP A 95 -6.10 15.49 6.38
C ASP A 95 -6.48 14.10 6.92
N VAL A 96 -5.63 13.54 7.75
CA VAL A 96 -5.82 12.23 8.37
C VAL A 96 -5.58 12.37 9.87
N GLU A 97 -6.66 12.35 10.64
CA GLU A 97 -6.58 12.22 12.10
C GLU A 97 -6.00 10.87 12.49
N PRO A 98 -5.26 10.75 13.61
CA PRO A 98 -4.72 9.47 14.06
C PRO A 98 -5.82 8.41 14.26
N PRO A 99 -6.01 7.45 13.34
CA PRO A 99 -7.02 6.42 13.50
C PRO A 99 -6.51 5.28 14.40
N PRO A 100 -7.37 4.45 14.99
CA PRO A 100 -6.92 3.24 15.68
C PRO A 100 -6.22 2.25 14.75
N LEU A 101 -6.62 2.22 13.47
CA LEU A 101 -6.02 1.41 12.41
C LEU A 101 -5.89 2.23 11.11
N LEU A 102 -4.67 2.35 10.60
CA LEU A 102 -4.38 2.87 9.26
C LEU A 102 -4.03 1.73 8.32
N VAL A 103 -4.77 1.61 7.23
CA VAL A 103 -4.44 0.71 6.12
C VAL A 103 -3.81 1.55 5.01
N LEU A 104 -2.54 1.34 4.75
CA LEU A 104 -1.81 1.95 3.63
C LEU A 104 -1.67 0.90 2.53
N GLU A 105 -2.28 1.12 1.38
CA GLU A 105 -2.37 0.13 0.31
C GLU A 105 -1.77 0.66 -0.99
N GLY A 106 -0.94 -0.15 -1.62
CA GLY A 106 -0.36 0.14 -2.94
C GLY A 106 1.13 -0.18 -3.02
N VAL A 107 1.71 -0.05 -4.21
CA VAL A 107 3.15 -0.30 -4.45
C VAL A 107 3.99 0.64 -3.59
N GLY A 108 4.91 0.10 -2.81
CA GLY A 108 5.78 0.89 -1.95
C GLY A 108 5.20 1.28 -0.60
N SER A 109 3.98 0.83 -0.25
CA SER A 109 3.41 1.03 1.09
C SER A 109 4.23 0.36 2.19
N GLY A 110 4.98 -0.69 1.86
CA GLY A 110 5.86 -1.44 2.73
C GLY A 110 7.34 -1.06 2.61
N GLY A 111 7.67 0.18 2.27
CA GLY A 111 9.05 0.66 2.17
C GLY A 111 9.88 0.38 3.43
N ALA A 112 11.17 0.09 3.27
CA ALA A 112 12.05 -0.28 4.39
C ALA A 112 12.19 0.85 5.41
N GLU A 113 12.06 2.09 4.98
CA GLU A 113 12.07 3.28 5.86
C GLU A 113 10.90 3.33 6.84
N LEU A 114 9.82 2.59 6.57
CA LEU A 114 8.65 2.48 7.45
C LEU A 114 8.68 1.24 8.36
N ASP A 115 9.71 0.40 8.27
CA ASP A 115 9.72 -0.95 8.85
C ASP A 115 9.43 -0.98 10.36
N THR A 116 9.95 -0.01 11.11
CA THR A 116 9.72 0.12 12.56
C THR A 116 8.35 0.69 12.92
N LEU A 117 7.65 1.29 11.96
CA LEU A 117 6.34 1.91 12.13
C LEU A 117 5.21 1.01 11.63
N ILE A 118 5.53 -0.03 10.84
CA ILE A 118 4.55 -0.98 10.31
C ILE A 118 4.22 -2.04 11.38
N THR A 119 2.96 -2.09 11.79
CA THR A 119 2.45 -3.13 12.70
C THR A 119 2.32 -4.48 12.00
N VAL A 120 1.80 -4.48 10.76
CA VAL A 120 1.70 -5.68 9.92
C VAL A 120 2.03 -5.33 8.48
N LEU A 121 2.99 -6.03 7.89
CA LEU A 121 3.31 -5.95 6.48
C LEU A 121 2.73 -7.15 5.74
N VAL A 122 1.87 -6.87 4.77
CA VAL A 122 1.23 -7.86 3.90
C VAL A 122 1.80 -7.73 2.49
N TRP A 123 2.28 -8.83 1.94
CA TRP A 123 2.68 -8.94 0.55
C TRP A 123 1.60 -9.67 -0.24
N VAL A 124 1.02 -9.01 -1.25
CA VAL A 124 0.04 -9.61 -2.16
C VAL A 124 0.70 -9.87 -3.51
N THR A 125 0.62 -11.09 -4.00
CA THR A 125 1.23 -11.49 -5.28
C THR A 125 0.23 -12.20 -6.20
N ALA A 126 0.43 -12.03 -7.51
CA ALA A 126 -0.28 -12.78 -8.55
C ALA A 126 0.60 -12.92 -9.80
N PRO A 127 0.35 -13.90 -10.69
CA PRO A 127 1.10 -14.07 -11.92
C PRO A 127 1.09 -12.82 -12.80
N ARG A 128 2.26 -12.46 -13.38
CA ARG A 128 2.43 -11.25 -14.18
C ARG A 128 1.40 -11.08 -15.32
N PRO A 129 1.07 -12.13 -16.11
CA PRO A 129 0.04 -12.01 -17.14
C PRO A 129 -1.33 -11.62 -16.59
N LEU A 130 -1.75 -12.26 -15.50
CA LEU A 130 -3.03 -11.95 -14.83
C LEU A 130 -3.05 -10.52 -14.27
N ARG A 131 -1.95 -10.03 -13.70
CA ARG A 131 -1.85 -8.66 -13.20
C ARG A 131 -2.02 -7.64 -14.32
N ARG A 132 -1.37 -7.87 -15.47
CA ARG A 132 -1.49 -7.02 -16.66
C ARG A 132 -2.92 -7.04 -17.21
N GLU A 133 -3.53 -8.20 -17.34
CA GLU A 133 -4.92 -8.36 -17.76
C GLU A 133 -5.86 -7.54 -16.87
N ARG A 134 -5.75 -7.69 -15.55
CA ARG A 134 -6.56 -6.95 -14.56
C ARG A 134 -6.36 -5.43 -14.65
N GLY A 135 -5.12 -4.99 -14.84
CA GLY A 135 -4.80 -3.57 -14.98
C GLY A 135 -5.43 -2.97 -16.23
N LEU A 136 -5.30 -3.62 -17.38
CA LEU A 136 -5.91 -3.15 -18.63
C LEU A 136 -7.44 -3.21 -18.59
N ALA A 137 -8.01 -4.24 -17.97
CA ALA A 137 -9.47 -4.35 -17.81
C ALA A 137 -10.03 -3.24 -16.90
N ARG A 138 -9.29 -2.79 -15.89
CA ARG A 138 -9.70 -1.72 -14.97
C ARG A 138 -9.55 -0.33 -15.60
N ASP A 139 -8.42 -0.05 -16.22
CA ASP A 139 -7.99 1.30 -16.60
C ASP A 139 -8.06 1.55 -18.12
N GLY A 140 -8.35 0.51 -18.91
CA GLY A 140 -8.47 0.57 -20.37
C GLY A 140 -7.15 0.37 -21.11
N GLU A 141 -7.24 0.06 -22.40
CA GLU A 141 -6.07 -0.23 -23.26
C GLU A 141 -5.16 0.99 -23.46
N ALA A 142 -5.68 2.21 -23.29
CA ALA A 142 -4.91 3.44 -23.46
C ALA A 142 -3.71 3.55 -22.48
N ILE A 143 -3.77 2.86 -21.33
CA ILE A 143 -2.68 2.86 -20.35
C ILE A 143 -1.57 1.84 -20.63
N ALA A 144 -1.74 0.96 -21.63
CA ALA A 144 -0.78 -0.11 -21.89
C ALA A 144 0.69 0.36 -22.01
N PRO A 145 1.01 1.49 -22.68
CA PRO A 145 2.38 2.00 -22.73
C PRO A 145 2.94 2.40 -21.33
N HIS A 146 2.09 2.96 -20.47
CA HIS A 146 2.46 3.36 -19.12
C HIS A 146 2.62 2.14 -18.20
N TRP A 147 1.79 1.13 -18.38
CA TRP A 147 1.80 -0.10 -17.60
C TRP A 147 3.16 -0.80 -17.63
N ASP A 148 3.75 -0.99 -18.82
CA ASP A 148 5.06 -1.63 -18.94
C ASP A 148 6.18 -0.81 -18.28
N GLY A 149 6.09 0.52 -18.36
CA GLY A 149 6.98 1.44 -17.66
C GLY A 149 6.86 1.32 -16.15
N TRP A 150 5.63 1.30 -15.64
CA TRP A 150 5.34 1.12 -14.23
C TRP A 150 5.87 -0.23 -13.69
N MET A 151 5.62 -1.33 -14.42
CA MET A 151 6.09 -2.64 -14.02
C MET A 151 7.61 -2.74 -13.89
N ARG A 152 8.37 -2.01 -14.73
CA ARG A 152 9.83 -1.93 -14.57
C ARG A 152 10.23 -1.16 -13.32
N GLN A 153 9.54 -0.07 -13.00
CA GLN A 153 9.80 0.71 -11.78
C GLN A 153 9.49 -0.11 -10.53
N GLU A 154 8.35 -0.81 -10.49
CA GLU A 154 7.99 -1.65 -9.34
C GLU A 154 8.95 -2.82 -9.16
N ASP A 155 9.40 -3.48 -10.25
CA ASP A 155 10.39 -4.57 -10.19
C ASP A 155 11.71 -4.07 -9.56
N ALA A 156 12.20 -2.90 -9.98
CA ALA A 156 13.42 -2.28 -9.42
C ALA A 156 13.22 -1.87 -7.96
N HIS A 157 12.07 -1.27 -7.64
CA HIS A 157 11.71 -0.88 -6.27
C HIS A 157 11.71 -2.10 -5.34
N PHE A 158 11.00 -3.16 -5.69
CA PHE A 158 10.90 -4.35 -4.86
C PHE A 158 12.22 -5.10 -4.71
N ALA A 159 13.07 -5.12 -5.74
CA ALA A 159 14.41 -5.67 -5.64
C ALA A 159 15.26 -4.92 -4.60
N GLY A 160 15.17 -3.59 -4.57
CA GLY A 160 15.88 -2.76 -3.58
C GLY A 160 15.26 -2.85 -2.17
N GLN A 161 13.95 -2.84 -2.07
CA GLN A 161 13.23 -2.81 -0.79
C GLN A 161 13.08 -4.19 -0.13
N ARG A 162 13.19 -5.28 -0.88
CA ARG A 162 13.01 -6.67 -0.42
C ARG A 162 11.69 -6.87 0.35
N THR A 163 10.63 -6.18 -0.04
CA THR A 163 9.35 -6.12 0.69
C THR A 163 8.73 -7.50 0.87
N ALA A 164 8.76 -8.34 -0.17
CA ALA A 164 8.24 -9.70 -0.11
C ALA A 164 8.93 -10.56 0.98
N GLU A 165 10.22 -10.34 1.22
CA GLU A 165 11.00 -11.10 2.20
C GLU A 165 10.72 -10.63 3.63
N ARG A 166 10.42 -9.33 3.81
CA ARG A 166 10.11 -8.71 5.10
C ARG A 166 8.67 -8.88 5.54
N ALA A 167 7.78 -9.34 4.64
CA ALA A 167 6.35 -9.45 4.92
C ALA A 167 6.03 -10.43 6.04
N ASP A 168 5.11 -10.04 6.93
CA ASP A 168 4.52 -10.91 7.97
C ASP A 168 3.55 -11.92 7.37
N LEU A 169 2.89 -11.53 6.27
CA LEU A 169 1.87 -12.30 5.60
C LEU A 169 2.05 -12.23 4.09
N VAL A 170 2.02 -13.38 3.44
CA VAL A 170 1.99 -13.49 1.97
C VAL A 170 0.61 -13.97 1.54
N VAL A 171 -0.02 -13.21 0.66
CA VAL A 171 -1.37 -13.47 0.14
C VAL A 171 -1.30 -13.76 -1.35
N ASP A 172 -1.89 -14.87 -1.74
CA ASP A 172 -2.15 -15.18 -3.15
C ASP A 172 -3.36 -14.39 -3.63
N GLY A 173 -3.11 -13.36 -4.43
CA GLY A 173 -4.15 -12.50 -4.99
C GLY A 173 -5.00 -13.17 -6.08
N THR A 174 -4.74 -14.44 -6.41
CA THR A 174 -5.66 -15.25 -7.23
C THR A 174 -6.76 -15.89 -6.39
N GLY A 175 -6.56 -15.97 -5.06
CA GLY A 175 -7.46 -16.65 -4.14
C GLY A 175 -7.34 -18.17 -4.17
N ALA A 176 -6.41 -18.74 -4.96
CA ALA A 176 -6.26 -20.19 -5.10
C ALA A 176 -5.58 -20.85 -3.88
N ARG A 177 -4.85 -20.05 -3.09
CA ARG A 177 -4.10 -20.56 -1.94
C ARG A 177 -4.39 -19.74 -0.69
N PRO A 178 -4.38 -20.34 0.50
CA PRO A 178 -4.52 -19.61 1.75
C PRO A 178 -3.33 -18.68 1.98
N ALA A 179 -3.56 -17.62 2.75
CA ALA A 179 -2.51 -16.71 3.18
C ALA A 179 -1.48 -17.44 4.07
N VAL A 180 -0.20 -17.15 3.85
CA VAL A 180 0.93 -17.78 4.57
C VAL A 180 1.54 -16.76 5.53
N ARG A 181 1.53 -17.06 6.82
CA ARG A 181 2.24 -16.28 7.84
C ARG A 181 3.75 -16.55 7.77
N ARG A 182 4.53 -15.51 7.93
CA ARG A 182 5.98 -15.60 8.06
C ARG A 182 6.40 -14.98 9.40
N ASN A 183 7.40 -15.54 10.04
CA ASN A 183 8.01 -14.89 11.20
C ASN A 183 9.00 -13.85 10.65
N ARG A 184 8.75 -12.57 10.89
CA ARG A 184 9.78 -11.53 10.70
C ARG A 184 10.99 -11.89 11.55
N ARG A 185 12.12 -12.01 10.91
CA ARG A 185 13.42 -12.15 11.59
C ARG A 185 13.94 -10.79 12.00
#